data_6f770c6abee495cbd1bcd77eef3951a8
#
_entry.id   6f770c6abee495cbd1bcd77eef3951a8
#
_cell.length_a   1.000
_cell.length_b   1.000
_cell.length_c   1.000
_cell.angle_alpha   90.00
_cell.angle_beta   90.00
_cell.angle_gamma   90.00
#
_symmetry.space_group_name_H-M   'P 1'
#
loop_
_entity.id
_entity.type
_entity.pdbx_description
1 polymer ?
#
loop_
_entity_poly.entity_id
_entity_poly.type
_entity_poly.pdbx_seq_one_letter_code
_entity_poly.pdbx_strand_id
1 'polypeptide(L)'
;LTQVARQASDSSILDNATRLRPFALGEQAMRKKCEEAMWDILSIENDVCTVSGAELLEALEEAYQEVGEEETILLTRTNKRTNIYNQGIRTRILWREDEISSGDRLMVCKNNYFWTEKYDDLPFLANGDLLEVVRLRNEREMYGYHFVDAQLRSLDYDWEIDTVIWLDTLHSDN
;
A
#
# COMPACT_ATOMS: atom_id res chain seq x y z
N LEU A 1 -5.13 16.55 -22.05
CA LEU A 1 -4.80 17.41 -20.90
C LEU A 1 -3.35 17.87 -21.07
N THR A 2 -3.15 19.15 -21.38
CA THR A 2 -1.84 19.75 -21.62
C THR A 2 -1.31 20.52 -20.39
N GLN A 3 -2.09 20.63 -19.33
CA GLN A 3 -1.73 21.36 -18.13
C GLN A 3 -1.80 20.45 -16.90
N VAL A 4 -0.72 20.37 -16.13
CA VAL A 4 -0.65 19.62 -14.88
C VAL A 4 -1.07 20.55 -13.74
N ALA A 5 -2.08 20.13 -12.98
CA ALA A 5 -2.69 20.97 -11.93
C ALA A 5 -2.26 20.58 -10.49
N ARG A 6 -1.52 19.47 -10.31
CA ARG A 6 -1.22 18.89 -8.98
C ARG A 6 0.23 19.00 -8.52
N GLN A 7 1.14 19.41 -9.42
CA GLN A 7 2.57 19.48 -9.10
C GLN A 7 3.10 20.89 -9.36
N ALA A 8 4.04 21.33 -8.54
CA ALA A 8 4.74 22.59 -8.79
C ALA A 8 5.56 22.51 -10.08
N SER A 9 5.82 23.65 -10.71
CA SER A 9 6.51 23.72 -12.01
C SER A 9 7.99 23.29 -11.93
N ASP A 10 8.57 23.27 -10.73
CA ASP A 10 9.96 22.92 -10.41
C ASP A 10 10.09 21.54 -9.77
N SER A 11 9.01 20.71 -9.79
CA SER A 11 9.01 19.36 -9.25
C SER A 11 9.79 18.40 -10.14
N SER A 12 10.79 17.71 -9.59
CA SER A 12 11.51 16.62 -10.27
C SER A 12 10.61 15.41 -10.55
N ILE A 13 9.57 15.19 -9.76
CA ILE A 13 8.55 14.16 -10.00
C ILE A 13 7.84 14.44 -11.33
N LEU A 14 7.42 15.69 -11.57
CA LEU A 14 6.75 16.11 -12.81
C LEU A 14 7.68 15.99 -14.02
N ASP A 15 8.94 16.42 -13.87
CA ASP A 15 9.96 16.34 -14.92
C ASP A 15 10.21 14.86 -15.29
N ASN A 16 10.41 13.99 -14.31
CA ASN A 16 10.59 12.57 -14.51
C ASN A 16 9.38 11.92 -15.19
N ALA A 17 8.16 12.22 -14.76
CA ALA A 17 6.95 11.73 -15.38
C ALA A 17 6.85 12.17 -16.84
N THR A 18 7.25 13.39 -17.16
CA THR A 18 7.25 13.94 -18.54
C THR A 18 8.30 13.24 -19.40
N ARG A 19 9.49 12.99 -18.88
CA ARG A 19 10.57 12.27 -19.58
C ARG A 19 10.20 10.81 -19.83
N LEU A 20 9.46 10.16 -18.92
CA LEU A 20 9.03 8.77 -19.04
C LEU A 20 7.81 8.57 -19.95
N ARG A 21 6.98 9.61 -20.17
CA ARG A 21 5.76 9.54 -20.97
C ARG A 21 5.94 8.98 -22.39
N PRO A 22 6.96 9.37 -23.20
CA PRO A 22 7.16 8.83 -24.55
C PRO A 22 7.36 7.31 -24.56
N PHE A 23 7.99 6.76 -23.51
CA PHE A 23 8.23 5.32 -23.38
C PHE A 23 6.94 4.54 -23.07
N ALA A 24 6.03 5.14 -22.32
CA ALA A 24 4.72 4.54 -22.01
C ALA A 24 3.79 4.54 -23.25
N LEU A 25 3.94 5.48 -24.18
CA LEU A 25 3.12 5.60 -25.38
C LEU A 25 3.49 4.64 -26.52
N GLY A 26 4.50 3.79 -26.35
CA GLY A 26 4.66 2.61 -27.21
C GLY A 26 5.58 2.75 -28.41
N GLU A 27 6.45 3.73 -28.49
CA GLU A 27 7.51 3.76 -29.51
C GLU A 27 8.54 2.64 -29.25
N GLN A 28 8.39 1.51 -29.95
CA GLN A 28 9.22 0.29 -29.77
C GLN A 28 10.73 0.55 -29.88
N ALA A 29 11.16 1.52 -30.67
CA ALA A 29 12.56 1.90 -30.79
C ALA A 29 13.15 2.52 -29.50
N MET A 30 12.31 3.17 -28.69
CA MET A 30 12.71 3.77 -27.41
C MET A 30 12.76 2.77 -26.25
N ARG A 31 11.91 1.73 -26.27
CA ARG A 31 11.92 0.69 -25.21
C ARG A 31 13.29 0.02 -25.03
N LYS A 32 13.96 -0.29 -26.12
CA LYS A 32 15.27 -0.96 -26.10
C LYS A 32 16.41 -0.07 -25.58
N LYS A 33 16.30 1.25 -25.79
CA LYS A 33 17.24 2.24 -25.22
C LYS A 33 16.96 2.53 -23.73
N CYS A 34 15.73 2.30 -23.28
CA CYS A 34 15.27 2.63 -21.93
C CYS A 34 15.82 1.69 -20.86
N GLU A 35 16.01 0.40 -21.18
CA GLU A 35 16.50 -0.57 -20.19
C GLU A 35 17.93 -0.32 -19.74
N GLU A 36 18.76 0.26 -20.61
CA GLU A 36 20.18 0.54 -20.33
C GLU A 36 20.42 1.96 -19.77
N ALA A 37 19.55 2.93 -20.08
CA ALA A 37 19.75 4.34 -19.75
C ALA A 37 18.63 4.97 -18.92
N MET A 38 17.71 4.18 -18.35
CA MET A 38 16.55 4.74 -17.62
C MET A 38 16.97 5.55 -16.39
N TRP A 39 18.01 5.13 -15.70
CA TRP A 39 18.52 5.85 -14.52
C TRP A 39 19.22 7.15 -14.89
N ASP A 40 19.86 7.22 -16.07
CA ASP A 40 20.53 8.42 -16.56
C ASP A 40 19.55 9.50 -17.05
N ILE A 41 18.27 9.12 -17.26
CA ILE A 41 17.23 10.03 -17.74
C ILE A 41 16.53 10.72 -16.56
N LEU A 42 16.52 10.09 -15.37
CA LEU A 42 15.80 10.61 -14.22
C LEU A 42 16.54 11.78 -13.58
N SER A 43 15.82 12.84 -13.28
CA SER A 43 16.30 13.94 -12.44
C SER A 43 16.21 13.53 -10.97
N ILE A 44 17.34 13.60 -10.26
CA ILE A 44 17.46 13.30 -8.84
C ILE A 44 17.79 14.61 -8.15
N GLU A 45 16.78 15.46 -8.01
CA GLU A 45 16.89 16.79 -7.44
C GLU A 45 15.59 17.13 -6.68
N ASN A 46 15.65 18.09 -5.79
CA ASN A 46 14.52 18.64 -5.02
C ASN A 46 13.71 17.56 -4.26
N ASP A 47 12.60 17.12 -4.86
CA ASP A 47 11.61 16.20 -4.30
C ASP A 47 11.84 14.72 -4.68
N VAL A 48 12.97 14.39 -5.33
CA VAL A 48 13.35 13.02 -5.70
C VAL A 48 14.75 12.70 -5.19
N CYS A 49 14.88 11.62 -4.43
CA CYS A 49 16.18 11.10 -3.99
C CYS A 49 16.32 9.62 -4.36
N THR A 50 17.55 9.13 -4.41
CA THR A 50 17.84 7.69 -4.54
C THR A 50 18.35 7.15 -3.23
N VAL A 51 17.85 5.96 -2.85
CA VAL A 51 18.27 5.26 -1.64
C VAL A 51 18.79 3.89 -2.03
N SER A 52 19.93 3.49 -1.47
CA SER A 52 20.45 2.14 -1.68
C SER A 52 19.59 1.10 -0.95
N GLY A 53 19.62 -0.17 -1.41
CA GLY A 53 18.87 -1.23 -0.73
C GLY A 53 19.31 -1.46 0.72
N ALA A 54 20.53 -1.09 1.09
CA ALA A 54 21.03 -1.19 2.46
C ALA A 54 20.46 -0.07 3.37
N GLU A 55 20.20 1.10 2.81
CA GLU A 55 19.68 2.29 3.52
C GLU A 55 18.15 2.39 3.47
N LEU A 56 17.48 1.52 2.71
CA LEU A 56 16.03 1.60 2.51
C LEU A 56 15.23 1.55 3.81
N LEU A 57 15.65 0.73 4.77
CA LEU A 57 14.94 0.60 6.04
C LEU A 57 15.05 1.89 6.86
N GLU A 58 16.22 2.50 6.91
CA GLU A 58 16.48 3.75 7.60
C GLU A 58 15.67 4.90 6.97
N ALA A 59 15.68 5.00 5.63
CA ALA A 59 14.88 5.99 4.91
C ALA A 59 13.36 5.81 5.11
N LEU A 60 12.88 4.57 5.22
CA LEU A 60 11.48 4.31 5.55
C LEU A 60 11.17 4.72 7.00
N GLU A 61 12.05 4.40 7.94
CA GLU A 61 11.90 4.78 9.35
C GLU A 61 11.85 6.30 9.50
N GLU A 62 12.73 7.04 8.82
CA GLU A 62 12.71 8.50 8.74
C GLU A 62 11.38 9.02 8.17
N ALA A 63 10.92 8.49 7.05
CA ALA A 63 9.67 8.91 6.43
C ALA A 63 8.46 8.69 7.37
N TYR A 64 8.39 7.53 8.03
CA TYR A 64 7.33 7.25 9.00
C TYR A 64 7.39 8.17 10.23
N GLN A 65 8.57 8.60 10.64
CA GLN A 65 8.74 9.55 11.75
C GLN A 65 8.40 11.00 11.37
N GLU A 66 8.75 11.41 10.14
CA GLU A 66 8.56 12.79 9.69
C GLU A 66 7.13 13.10 9.26
N VAL A 67 6.54 12.23 8.44
CA VAL A 67 5.22 12.48 7.83
C VAL A 67 4.14 11.51 8.28
N GLY A 68 4.50 10.43 8.94
CA GLY A 68 3.58 9.45 9.49
C GLY A 68 3.15 8.36 8.50
N GLU A 69 2.40 7.38 9.05
CA GLU A 69 1.91 6.20 8.31
C GLU A 69 0.92 6.59 7.19
N GLU A 70 0.16 7.67 7.36
CA GLU A 70 -0.88 8.10 6.42
C GLU A 70 -0.31 8.76 5.16
N GLU A 71 0.82 9.42 5.29
CA GLU A 71 1.46 10.17 4.20
C GLU A 71 2.61 9.38 3.54
N THR A 72 2.89 8.16 4.03
CA THR A 72 3.97 7.32 3.50
C THR A 72 3.42 6.12 2.72
N ILE A 73 3.87 5.93 1.48
CA ILE A 73 3.52 4.76 0.66
C ILE A 73 4.76 4.12 0.05
N LEU A 74 4.86 2.79 0.17
CA LEU A 74 5.90 1.99 -0.47
C LEU A 74 5.33 1.22 -1.66
N LEU A 75 5.77 1.55 -2.86
CA LEU A 75 5.36 0.86 -4.08
C LEU A 75 6.32 -0.28 -4.41
N THR A 76 5.78 -1.46 -4.66
CA THR A 76 6.56 -2.65 -5.01
C THR A 76 6.10 -3.25 -6.32
N ARG A 77 6.94 -4.10 -6.93
CA ARG A 77 6.63 -4.74 -8.22
C ARG A 77 5.78 -5.99 -8.09
N THR A 78 5.82 -6.70 -6.94
CA THR A 78 5.16 -8.00 -6.77
C THR A 78 4.55 -8.12 -5.37
N ASN A 79 3.42 -8.86 -5.26
CA ASN A 79 2.75 -9.15 -3.99
C ASN A 79 3.71 -9.80 -2.97
N LYS A 80 4.57 -10.73 -3.42
CA LYS A 80 5.57 -11.35 -2.56
C LYS A 80 6.51 -10.33 -1.91
N ARG A 81 6.97 -9.32 -2.66
CA ARG A 81 7.78 -8.24 -2.09
C ARG A 81 6.98 -7.33 -1.19
N THR A 82 5.73 -7.04 -1.55
CA THR A 82 4.82 -6.27 -0.69
C THR A 82 4.68 -6.94 0.67
N ASN A 83 4.42 -8.24 0.72
CA ASN A 83 4.29 -8.98 1.99
C ASN A 83 5.58 -8.93 2.83
N ILE A 84 6.76 -9.09 2.22
CA ILE A 84 8.04 -8.98 2.92
C ILE A 84 8.23 -7.58 3.53
N TYR A 85 7.95 -6.53 2.76
CA TYR A 85 8.08 -5.14 3.25
C TYR A 85 7.03 -4.81 4.30
N ASN A 86 5.77 -5.23 4.12
CA ASN A 86 4.72 -5.02 5.12
C ASN A 86 5.10 -5.65 6.46
N GLN A 87 5.62 -6.88 6.44
CA GLN A 87 6.11 -7.55 7.64
C GLN A 87 7.30 -6.81 8.27
N GLY A 88 8.26 -6.39 7.44
CA GLY A 88 9.41 -5.61 7.90
C GLY A 88 9.00 -4.28 8.53
N ILE A 89 8.07 -3.54 7.92
CA ILE A 89 7.54 -2.29 8.46
C ILE A 89 6.79 -2.53 9.77
N ARG A 90 5.88 -3.52 9.80
CA ARG A 90 5.12 -3.85 11.02
C ARG A 90 6.04 -4.16 12.21
N THR A 91 7.03 -5.03 12.00
CA THR A 91 7.89 -5.51 13.11
C THR A 91 8.97 -4.51 13.51
N ARG A 92 9.57 -3.78 12.57
CA ARG A 92 10.75 -2.94 12.83
C ARG A 92 10.44 -1.46 13.01
N ILE A 93 9.41 -0.95 12.33
CA ILE A 93 9.04 0.46 12.37
C ILE A 93 7.83 0.67 13.29
N LEU A 94 6.79 -0.15 13.15
CA LEU A 94 5.54 -0.02 13.92
C LEU A 94 5.54 -0.85 15.21
N TRP A 95 6.57 -1.68 15.44
CA TRP A 95 6.72 -2.53 16.66
C TRP A 95 5.52 -3.43 16.92
N ARG A 96 4.88 -3.93 15.84
CA ARG A 96 3.73 -4.84 15.89
C ARG A 96 4.19 -6.26 15.57
N GLU A 97 4.29 -7.12 16.59
CA GLU A 97 4.79 -8.50 16.45
C GLU A 97 3.68 -9.52 16.23
N ASP A 98 2.44 -9.24 16.69
CA ASP A 98 1.29 -10.11 16.49
C ASP A 98 0.95 -10.26 14.99
N GLU A 99 0.24 -11.33 14.63
CA GLU A 99 -0.18 -11.59 13.25
C GLU A 99 -1.06 -10.47 12.69
N ILE A 100 -1.92 -9.89 13.55
CA ILE A 100 -2.72 -8.71 13.30
C ILE A 100 -2.85 -7.89 14.58
N SER A 101 -2.87 -6.57 14.48
CA SER A 101 -2.99 -5.67 15.62
C SER A 101 -3.99 -4.54 15.34
N SER A 102 -4.56 -3.94 16.39
CA SER A 102 -5.34 -2.71 16.23
C SER A 102 -4.44 -1.62 15.63
N GLY A 103 -4.99 -0.86 14.68
CA GLY A 103 -4.27 0.12 13.87
C GLY A 103 -3.61 -0.45 12.62
N ASP A 104 -3.65 -1.77 12.38
CA ASP A 104 -3.21 -2.33 11.10
C ASP A 104 -4.14 -1.90 9.97
N ARG A 105 -3.54 -1.69 8.80
CA ARG A 105 -4.28 -1.37 7.58
C ARG A 105 -4.38 -2.59 6.69
N LEU A 106 -5.59 -2.89 6.28
CA LEU A 106 -5.93 -4.02 5.44
C LEU A 106 -6.49 -3.54 4.11
N MET A 107 -6.16 -4.22 3.03
CA MET A 107 -6.77 -3.99 1.72
C MET A 107 -7.70 -5.14 1.37
N VAL A 108 -8.91 -4.83 0.94
CA VAL A 108 -9.87 -5.81 0.44
C VAL A 108 -9.38 -6.36 -0.90
N CYS A 109 -9.07 -7.65 -0.96
CA CYS A 109 -8.55 -8.30 -2.17
C CYS A 109 -9.64 -8.79 -3.13
N LYS A 110 -10.88 -8.94 -2.67
CA LYS A 110 -12.04 -9.38 -3.47
C LYS A 110 -13.29 -8.69 -2.97
N ASN A 111 -14.21 -8.36 -3.90
CA ASN A 111 -15.53 -7.84 -3.52
C ASN A 111 -16.21 -8.77 -2.54
N ASN A 112 -16.75 -8.21 -1.46
CA ASN A 112 -17.47 -8.95 -0.43
C ASN A 112 -18.83 -8.30 -0.18
N TYR A 113 -19.88 -9.10 -0.27
CA TYR A 113 -21.27 -8.67 -0.12
C TYR A 113 -21.89 -9.18 1.19
N PHE A 114 -21.27 -10.17 1.82
CA PHE A 114 -21.81 -10.86 2.99
C PHE A 114 -21.77 -9.98 4.25
N TRP A 115 -20.63 -9.34 4.50
CA TRP A 115 -20.45 -8.56 5.72
C TRP A 115 -21.23 -7.25 5.73
N THR A 116 -21.68 -6.80 4.55
CA THR A 116 -22.40 -5.54 4.38
C THR A 116 -23.92 -5.68 4.40
N GLU A 117 -24.46 -6.89 4.41
CA GLU A 117 -25.93 -7.15 4.39
C GLU A 117 -26.73 -6.44 5.50
N LYS A 118 -26.06 -6.05 6.58
CA LYS A 118 -26.70 -5.35 7.73
C LYS A 118 -26.67 -3.83 7.62
N TYR A 119 -26.03 -3.29 6.59
CA TYR A 119 -25.76 -1.87 6.43
C TYR A 119 -26.41 -1.36 5.14
N ASP A 120 -27.50 -0.61 5.27
CA ASP A 120 -28.28 -0.12 4.11
C ASP A 120 -27.47 0.81 3.20
N ASP A 121 -26.53 1.56 3.77
CA ASP A 121 -25.70 2.54 3.04
C ASP A 121 -24.40 1.95 2.46
N LEU A 122 -24.11 0.66 2.73
CA LEU A 122 -22.88 -0.01 2.29
C LEU A 122 -23.22 -1.28 1.52
N PRO A 123 -23.37 -1.22 0.20
CA PRO A 123 -23.85 -2.36 -0.60
C PRO A 123 -22.83 -3.52 -0.67
N PHE A 124 -21.55 -3.25 -0.61
CA PHE A 124 -20.47 -4.24 -0.58
C PHE A 124 -19.13 -3.60 -0.23
N LEU A 125 -18.16 -4.42 0.17
CA LEU A 125 -16.74 -4.03 0.27
C LEU A 125 -16.11 -4.23 -1.11
N ALA A 126 -15.55 -3.19 -1.69
CA ALA A 126 -14.93 -3.26 -3.01
C ALA A 126 -13.49 -3.78 -2.92
N ASN A 127 -13.05 -4.49 -3.94
CA ASN A 127 -11.63 -4.78 -4.12
C ASN A 127 -10.84 -3.47 -4.22
N GLY A 128 -9.84 -3.31 -3.36
CA GLY A 128 -9.03 -2.11 -3.24
C GLY A 128 -9.41 -1.19 -2.08
N ASP A 129 -10.58 -1.39 -1.43
CA ASP A 129 -10.94 -0.62 -0.25
C ASP A 129 -9.89 -0.81 0.86
N LEU A 130 -9.52 0.29 1.51
CA LEU A 130 -8.59 0.31 2.62
C LEU A 130 -9.35 0.43 3.95
N LEU A 131 -9.03 -0.48 4.85
CA LEU A 131 -9.69 -0.62 6.15
C LEU A 131 -8.64 -0.59 7.27
N GLU A 132 -8.95 0.09 8.36
CA GLU A 132 -8.16 0.06 9.58
C GLU A 132 -8.79 -0.90 10.59
N VAL A 133 -7.97 -1.68 11.26
CA VAL A 133 -8.38 -2.54 12.37
C VAL A 133 -8.58 -1.70 13.62
N VAL A 134 -9.83 -1.43 13.99
CA VAL A 134 -10.16 -0.67 15.21
C VAL A 134 -10.01 -1.56 16.45
N ARG A 135 -10.55 -2.77 16.38
CA ARG A 135 -10.56 -3.71 17.50
C ARG A 135 -10.59 -5.16 17.06
N LEU A 136 -9.91 -5.99 17.81
CA LEU A 136 -9.91 -7.45 17.68
C LEU A 136 -10.51 -8.11 18.91
N ARG A 137 -11.22 -9.22 18.72
CA ARG A 137 -11.85 -10.02 19.79
C ARG A 137 -11.93 -11.49 19.39
N ASN A 138 -12.06 -12.37 20.39
CA ASN A 138 -12.44 -13.77 20.18
C ASN A 138 -11.60 -14.49 19.12
N GLU A 139 -10.28 -14.39 19.23
CA GLU A 139 -9.41 -15.24 18.42
C GLU A 139 -9.72 -16.71 18.70
N ARG A 140 -9.88 -17.51 17.64
CA ARG A 140 -10.27 -18.90 17.73
C ARG A 140 -9.73 -19.73 16.58
N GLU A 141 -9.41 -20.96 16.88
CA GLU A 141 -9.10 -21.98 15.89
C GLU A 141 -10.35 -22.83 15.62
N MET A 142 -10.66 -23.02 14.34
CA MET A 142 -11.73 -23.91 13.88
C MET A 142 -11.26 -24.72 12.66
N TYR A 143 -11.32 -26.03 12.76
CA TYR A 143 -10.91 -26.96 11.69
C TYR A 143 -9.44 -26.76 11.22
N GLY A 144 -8.56 -26.32 12.14
CA GLY A 144 -7.15 -26.06 11.81
C GLY A 144 -6.90 -24.70 11.14
N TYR A 145 -7.89 -23.79 11.13
CA TYR A 145 -7.77 -22.42 10.63
C TYR A 145 -7.97 -21.41 11.76
N HIS A 146 -7.24 -20.30 11.70
CA HIS A 146 -7.28 -19.25 12.70
C HIS A 146 -8.18 -18.10 12.27
N PHE A 147 -9.11 -17.70 13.15
CA PHE A 147 -10.06 -16.63 12.91
C PHE A 147 -10.06 -15.65 14.07
N VAL A 148 -10.33 -14.37 13.77
CA VAL A 148 -10.52 -13.33 14.77
C VAL A 148 -11.71 -12.46 14.38
N ASP A 149 -12.54 -12.10 15.37
CA ASP A 149 -13.60 -11.12 15.19
C ASP A 149 -12.96 -9.73 15.19
N ALA A 150 -13.24 -8.95 14.17
CA ALA A 150 -12.65 -7.63 13.95
C ALA A 150 -13.71 -6.56 13.72
N GLN A 151 -13.52 -5.41 14.34
CA GLN A 151 -14.19 -4.16 13.97
C GLN A 151 -13.25 -3.39 13.05
N LEU A 152 -13.70 -3.11 11.84
CA LEU A 152 -12.94 -2.43 10.80
C LEU A 152 -13.58 -1.09 10.48
N ARG A 153 -12.76 -0.07 10.24
CA ARG A 153 -13.15 1.27 9.81
C ARG A 153 -12.61 1.53 8.41
N SER A 154 -13.42 2.11 7.53
CA SER A 154 -12.95 2.58 6.25
C SER A 154 -11.99 3.76 6.41
N LEU A 155 -10.93 3.82 5.57
CA LEU A 155 -10.05 4.98 5.49
C LEU A 155 -10.60 6.06 4.54
N ASP A 156 -11.46 5.68 3.59
CA ASP A 156 -11.98 6.58 2.57
C ASP A 156 -13.40 7.09 2.88
N TYR A 157 -14.15 6.38 3.76
CA TYR A 157 -15.55 6.65 4.02
C TYR A 157 -15.85 6.59 5.51
N ASP A 158 -16.91 7.28 5.97
CA ASP A 158 -17.35 7.33 7.36
C ASP A 158 -18.26 6.15 7.71
N TRP A 159 -17.69 4.91 7.73
CA TRP A 159 -18.40 3.73 8.20
C TRP A 159 -17.46 2.74 8.90
N GLU A 160 -18.04 1.96 9.80
CA GLU A 160 -17.39 0.85 10.50
C GLU A 160 -18.22 -0.42 10.34
N ILE A 161 -17.55 -1.57 10.26
CA ILE A 161 -18.21 -2.88 10.19
C ILE A 161 -17.61 -3.87 11.17
N ASP A 162 -18.45 -4.80 11.65
CA ASP A 162 -18.00 -6.00 12.35
C ASP A 162 -17.89 -7.16 11.35
N THR A 163 -16.75 -7.84 11.37
CA THR A 163 -16.42 -8.94 10.45
C THR A 163 -15.61 -10.03 11.16
N VAL A 164 -15.38 -11.12 10.46
CA VAL A 164 -14.43 -12.16 10.88
C VAL A 164 -13.30 -12.22 9.86
N ILE A 165 -12.07 -12.11 10.35
CA ILE A 165 -10.86 -12.23 9.55
C ILE A 165 -10.33 -13.66 9.67
N TRP A 166 -10.01 -14.27 8.54
CA TRP A 166 -9.26 -15.51 8.47
C TRP A 166 -7.77 -15.18 8.42
N LEU A 167 -7.08 -15.36 9.57
CA LEU A 167 -5.70 -14.92 9.77
C LEU A 167 -4.73 -15.58 8.79
N ASP A 168 -4.87 -16.88 8.54
CA ASP A 168 -3.98 -17.61 7.63
C ASP A 168 -3.93 -17.03 6.19
N THR A 169 -4.85 -16.14 5.83
CA THR A 169 -4.87 -15.50 4.50
C THR A 169 -4.16 -14.16 4.43
N LEU A 170 -3.85 -13.54 5.58
CA LEU A 170 -3.27 -12.19 5.62
C LEU A 170 -1.90 -12.09 4.93
N HIS A 171 -1.16 -13.19 4.93
CA HIS A 171 0.21 -13.24 4.39
C HIS A 171 0.33 -14.20 3.21
N SER A 172 -0.80 -14.63 2.62
CA SER A 172 -0.77 -15.52 1.46
C SER A 172 -0.32 -14.76 0.20
N ASP A 173 0.52 -15.38 -0.61
CA ASP A 173 1.03 -14.84 -1.87
C ASP A 173 0.01 -14.92 -3.03
N ASN A 174 -1.30 -15.13 -2.75
CA ASN A 174 -2.36 -15.32 -3.75
C ASN A 174 -2.83 -14.01 -4.39
#